data_05ab9a63f2a4a5d8ec0aa5da8c6a8673
#
_entry.id   05ab9a63f2a4a5d8ec0aa5da8c6a8673
#
_cell.length_a   1.000
_cell.length_b   1.000
_cell.length_c   1.000
_cell.angle_alpha   90.00
_cell.angle_beta   90.00
_cell.angle_gamma   90.00
#
_symmetry.space_group_name_H-M   'P 1'
#
loop_
_entity.id
_entity.type
_entity.pdbx_description
1 polymer ?
#
loop_
_entity_poly.entity_id
_entity_poly.type
_entity_poly.pdbx_seq_one_letter_code
_entity_poly.pdbx_strand_id
1 'polypeptide(L)'
;MTTPTPASYTALDAWIDQHFDEEVRFLQALVRVPTDTPPGNNAPHAERTAELLKDFGFDAEKHAVPAADVQAYGMESITNLIVRRPYGTGGKTIALNAHGDVVPPGEGWTHDPYGAEIVDGKMYGRATAVSKSDFASFTFAVRALEAVAQPTRGAVELHFTYDEEFGGELGPGWLLQKGLTKPDLMIAAGFSYEVVTAHNGCLQMEVTVHGKMAHAAVPHTGVDALQGAVHILNALYAQNDGYKKVTSKIEGIQHPYLNVGRI
;
A
#
# COMPACT_ATOMS: atom_id res chain seq x y z
N MET A 1 -18.87 -8.93 -27.03
CA MET A 1 -18.51 -9.32 -25.65
C MET A 1 -19.78 -9.89 -25.01
N THR A 2 -19.80 -11.15 -24.66
CA THR A 2 -20.93 -11.75 -23.92
C THR A 2 -20.82 -11.24 -22.48
N THR A 3 -21.84 -10.58 -21.99
CA THR A 3 -21.96 -10.23 -20.57
C THR A 3 -21.95 -11.53 -19.76
N PRO A 4 -21.15 -11.67 -18.70
CA PRO A 4 -21.21 -12.85 -17.85
C PRO A 4 -22.64 -13.07 -17.36
N THR A 5 -23.09 -14.32 -17.40
CA THR A 5 -24.43 -14.64 -16.90
C THR A 5 -24.42 -14.64 -15.36
N PRO A 6 -25.55 -14.32 -14.69
CA PRO A 6 -25.62 -14.40 -13.23
C PRO A 6 -25.16 -15.75 -12.64
N ALA A 7 -25.34 -16.84 -13.38
CA ALA A 7 -24.89 -18.18 -12.97
C ALA A 7 -23.36 -18.31 -12.86
N SER A 8 -22.57 -17.55 -13.64
CA SER A 8 -21.11 -17.58 -13.54
C SER A 8 -20.59 -16.86 -12.29
N TYR A 9 -21.22 -15.78 -11.86
CA TYR A 9 -20.88 -15.11 -10.60
C TYR A 9 -21.19 -15.97 -9.39
N THR A 10 -22.36 -16.61 -9.35
CA THR A 10 -22.71 -17.54 -8.27
C THR A 10 -21.72 -18.68 -8.13
N ALA A 11 -21.17 -19.20 -9.23
CA ALA A 11 -20.16 -20.25 -9.18
C ALA A 11 -18.81 -19.75 -8.66
N LEU A 12 -18.43 -18.50 -9.01
CA LEU A 12 -17.22 -17.84 -8.49
C LEU A 12 -17.36 -17.59 -6.98
N ASP A 13 -18.49 -17.05 -6.55
CA ASP A 13 -18.77 -16.80 -5.14
C ASP A 13 -18.72 -18.11 -4.33
N ALA A 14 -19.36 -19.18 -4.82
CA ALA A 14 -19.33 -20.48 -4.18
C ALA A 14 -17.91 -21.08 -4.08
N TRP A 15 -17.07 -20.85 -5.09
CA TRP A 15 -15.67 -21.27 -5.04
C TRP A 15 -14.89 -20.48 -3.99
N ILE A 16 -15.07 -19.17 -3.91
CA ILE A 16 -14.45 -18.31 -2.88
C ILE A 16 -14.89 -18.77 -1.49
N ASP A 17 -16.19 -18.96 -1.26
CA ASP A 17 -16.72 -19.43 0.03
C ASP A 17 -16.09 -20.76 0.47
N GLN A 18 -15.89 -21.69 -0.46
CA GLN A 18 -15.24 -22.99 -0.17
C GLN A 18 -13.75 -22.85 0.20
N HIS A 19 -13.08 -21.79 -0.25
CA HIS A 19 -11.64 -21.56 -0.03
C HIS A 19 -11.36 -20.41 0.93
N PHE A 20 -12.41 -19.86 1.56
CA PHE A 20 -12.29 -18.68 2.44
C PHE A 20 -11.32 -18.89 3.60
N ASP A 21 -11.37 -20.05 4.25
CA ASP A 21 -10.43 -20.37 5.33
C ASP A 21 -8.96 -20.43 4.85
N GLU A 22 -8.73 -20.80 3.60
CA GLU A 22 -7.40 -20.81 3.00
C GLU A 22 -6.94 -19.39 2.70
N GLU A 23 -7.82 -18.53 2.19
CA GLU A 23 -7.58 -17.10 1.98
C GLU A 23 -7.25 -16.40 3.31
N VAL A 24 -8.00 -16.67 4.36
CA VAL A 24 -7.76 -16.13 5.71
C VAL A 24 -6.38 -16.54 6.22
N ARG A 25 -5.99 -17.82 6.07
CA ARG A 25 -4.65 -18.29 6.48
C ARG A 25 -3.53 -17.64 5.65
N PHE A 26 -3.76 -17.43 4.36
CA PHE A 26 -2.82 -16.72 3.51
C PHE A 26 -2.62 -15.28 4.00
N LEU A 27 -3.72 -14.54 4.26
CA LEU A 27 -3.66 -13.19 4.82
C LEU A 27 -2.95 -13.16 6.18
N GLN A 28 -3.26 -14.10 7.08
CA GLN A 28 -2.57 -14.19 8.38
C GLN A 28 -1.04 -14.33 8.22
N ALA A 29 -0.60 -15.15 7.25
CA ALA A 29 0.81 -15.35 6.99
C ALA A 29 1.50 -14.10 6.45
N LEU A 30 0.78 -13.27 5.67
CA LEU A 30 1.28 -11.98 5.17
C LEU A 30 1.34 -10.94 6.28
N VAL A 31 0.30 -10.82 7.11
CA VAL A 31 0.24 -9.84 8.21
C VAL A 31 1.37 -10.06 9.23
N ARG A 32 1.74 -11.31 9.48
CA ARG A 32 2.81 -11.68 10.44
C ARG A 32 4.21 -11.26 10.01
N VAL A 33 4.41 -10.77 8.79
CA VAL A 33 5.70 -10.23 8.35
C VAL A 33 5.59 -8.70 8.34
N PRO A 34 6.25 -7.99 9.27
CA PRO A 34 6.22 -6.54 9.33
C PRO A 34 6.79 -5.89 8.08
N THR A 35 6.21 -4.75 7.70
CA THR A 35 6.62 -3.94 6.55
C THR A 35 6.53 -2.45 6.87
N ASP A 36 6.86 -2.10 8.12
CA ASP A 36 6.82 -0.72 8.58
C ASP A 36 7.64 0.20 7.69
N THR A 37 7.02 1.24 7.18
CA THR A 37 7.66 2.22 6.35
C THR A 37 7.40 3.62 6.92
N PRO A 38 8.41 4.30 7.46
CA PRO A 38 9.79 3.85 7.64
C PRO A 38 9.96 2.72 8.67
N PRO A 39 11.08 1.92 8.67
CA PRO A 39 12.27 2.08 7.82
C PRO A 39 12.13 1.49 6.42
N GLY A 40 11.07 0.72 6.12
CA GLY A 40 10.85 0.19 4.79
C GLY A 40 11.74 -1.00 4.42
N ASN A 41 11.87 -1.97 5.33
CA ASN A 41 12.52 -3.25 5.03
C ASN A 41 11.49 -4.24 4.48
N ASN A 42 11.17 -4.13 3.19
CA ASN A 42 10.03 -4.83 2.58
C ASN A 42 10.40 -6.14 1.86
N ALA A 43 11.69 -6.38 1.56
CA ALA A 43 12.13 -7.58 0.86
C ALA A 43 11.76 -8.90 1.57
N PRO A 44 11.82 -9.03 2.91
CA PRO A 44 11.40 -10.25 3.60
C PRO A 44 9.93 -10.62 3.38
N HIS A 45 9.05 -9.61 3.34
CA HIS A 45 7.62 -9.82 3.07
C HIS A 45 7.40 -10.26 1.62
N ALA A 46 8.10 -9.64 0.66
CA ALA A 46 8.02 -10.03 -0.75
C ALA A 46 8.49 -11.49 -0.93
N GLU A 47 9.57 -11.90 -0.26
CA GLU A 47 10.04 -13.29 -0.29
C GLU A 47 8.98 -14.24 0.25
N ARG A 48 8.43 -13.94 1.43
CA ARG A 48 7.36 -14.74 2.04
C ARG A 48 6.12 -14.81 1.16
N THR A 49 5.73 -13.71 0.53
CA THR A 49 4.61 -13.66 -0.40
C THR A 49 4.85 -14.58 -1.59
N ALA A 50 6.04 -14.53 -2.20
CA ALA A 50 6.39 -15.38 -3.33
C ALA A 50 6.39 -16.88 -2.97
N GLU A 51 6.86 -17.24 -1.77
CA GLU A 51 6.79 -18.63 -1.26
C GLU A 51 5.33 -19.10 -1.17
N LEU A 52 4.47 -18.32 -0.54
CA LEU A 52 3.05 -18.65 -0.36
C LEU A 52 2.30 -18.76 -1.69
N LEU A 53 2.60 -17.87 -2.64
CA LEU A 53 2.02 -17.91 -3.99
C LEU A 53 2.40 -19.18 -4.75
N LYS A 54 3.62 -19.67 -4.53
CA LYS A 54 4.10 -20.91 -5.16
C LYS A 54 3.28 -22.13 -4.74
N ASP A 55 2.78 -22.18 -3.51
CA ASP A 55 1.90 -23.25 -3.03
C ASP A 55 0.58 -23.32 -3.83
N PHE A 56 0.19 -22.21 -4.44
CA PHE A 56 -0.98 -22.10 -5.33
C PHE A 56 -0.63 -22.29 -6.82
N GLY A 57 0.64 -22.57 -7.15
CA GLY A 57 1.09 -22.68 -8.53
C GLY A 57 1.26 -21.33 -9.24
N PHE A 58 1.47 -20.27 -8.47
CA PHE A 58 1.75 -18.93 -8.97
C PHE A 58 3.24 -18.62 -8.82
N ASP A 59 3.95 -18.55 -9.94
CA ASP A 59 5.35 -18.15 -9.95
C ASP A 59 5.43 -16.62 -9.96
N ALA A 60 6.02 -16.06 -8.91
CA ALA A 60 6.22 -14.62 -8.79
C ALA A 60 7.62 -14.22 -9.30
N GLU A 61 7.64 -13.34 -10.30
CA GLU A 61 8.85 -12.64 -10.70
C GLU A 61 9.24 -11.66 -9.60
N LYS A 62 10.48 -11.71 -9.14
CA LYS A 62 11.00 -10.84 -8.08
C LYS A 62 11.84 -9.73 -8.71
N HIS A 63 11.39 -8.51 -8.56
CA HIS A 63 12.04 -7.32 -9.09
C HIS A 63 12.60 -6.47 -7.95
N ALA A 64 13.82 -6.78 -7.52
CA ALA A 64 14.51 -6.00 -6.50
C ALA A 64 14.91 -4.63 -7.05
N VAL A 65 14.53 -3.58 -6.33
CA VAL A 65 15.00 -2.22 -6.62
C VAL A 65 16.45 -2.08 -6.15
N PRO A 66 17.34 -1.43 -6.93
CA PRO A 66 18.72 -1.25 -6.55
C PRO A 66 18.87 -0.60 -5.18
N ALA A 67 19.75 -1.15 -4.33
CA ALA A 67 19.92 -0.68 -2.95
C ALA A 67 20.24 0.81 -2.85
N ALA A 68 21.03 1.36 -3.79
CA ALA A 68 21.36 2.79 -3.82
C ALA A 68 20.11 3.67 -4.03
N ASP A 69 19.17 3.25 -4.89
CA ASP A 69 17.92 3.96 -5.15
C ASP A 69 17.01 3.92 -3.93
N VAL A 70 16.91 2.72 -3.30
CA VAL A 70 16.10 2.52 -2.09
C VAL A 70 16.62 3.36 -0.92
N GLN A 71 17.95 3.37 -0.70
CA GLN A 71 18.58 4.17 0.36
C GLN A 71 18.44 5.68 0.11
N ALA A 72 18.60 6.14 -1.15
CA ALA A 72 18.40 7.53 -1.51
C ALA A 72 16.96 8.00 -1.28
N TYR A 73 16.01 7.07 -1.37
CA TYR A 73 14.59 7.30 -1.11
C TYR A 73 14.22 7.20 0.39
N GLY A 74 15.17 6.82 1.25
CA GLY A 74 14.98 6.75 2.69
C GLY A 74 14.43 5.43 3.22
N MET A 75 14.56 4.34 2.44
CA MET A 75 14.09 3.00 2.80
C MET A 75 15.25 2.01 2.86
N GLU A 76 15.02 0.78 3.36
CA GLU A 76 16.04 -0.25 3.50
C GLU A 76 16.02 -1.26 2.35
N SER A 77 14.85 -1.75 1.97
CA SER A 77 14.73 -2.72 0.87
C SER A 77 13.36 -2.70 0.21
N ILE A 78 13.32 -2.87 -1.11
CA ILE A 78 12.09 -3.07 -1.89
C ILE A 78 12.32 -4.19 -2.89
N THR A 79 11.41 -5.16 -2.91
CA THR A 79 11.31 -6.17 -3.97
C THR A 79 9.86 -6.24 -4.43
N ASN A 80 9.58 -5.69 -5.59
CA ASN A 80 8.25 -5.77 -6.20
C ASN A 80 8.04 -7.17 -6.81
N LEU A 81 6.80 -7.66 -6.77
CA LEU A 81 6.43 -8.95 -7.34
C LEU A 81 5.47 -8.77 -8.51
N ILE A 82 5.69 -9.54 -9.58
CA ILE A 82 4.74 -9.68 -10.68
C ILE A 82 4.43 -11.17 -10.85
N VAL A 83 3.15 -11.53 -10.78
CA VAL A 83 2.66 -12.86 -11.17
C VAL A 83 1.95 -12.70 -12.51
N ARG A 84 2.36 -13.46 -13.53
CA ARG A 84 1.75 -13.40 -14.85
C ARG A 84 0.91 -14.65 -15.11
N ARG A 85 -0.35 -14.43 -15.45
CA ARG A 85 -1.30 -15.48 -15.80
C ARG A 85 -1.82 -15.28 -17.23
N PRO A 86 -1.06 -15.77 -18.26
CA PRO A 86 -1.53 -15.72 -19.64
C PRO A 86 -2.57 -16.82 -19.90
N TYR A 87 -3.66 -16.47 -20.58
CA TYR A 87 -4.76 -17.39 -20.90
C TYR A 87 -4.90 -17.70 -22.39
N GLY A 88 -4.08 -17.09 -23.22
CA GLY A 88 -4.07 -17.33 -24.66
C GLY A 88 -3.85 -16.05 -25.48
N THR A 89 -3.86 -16.19 -26.80
CA THR A 89 -3.60 -15.08 -27.71
C THR A 89 -4.80 -14.16 -27.86
N GLY A 90 -4.53 -12.89 -28.06
CA GLY A 90 -5.55 -11.84 -28.17
C GLY A 90 -6.21 -11.52 -26.80
N GLY A 91 -6.99 -10.46 -26.75
CA GLY A 91 -7.56 -9.96 -25.51
C GLY A 91 -6.64 -8.92 -24.86
N LYS A 92 -6.99 -8.51 -23.65
CA LYS A 92 -6.28 -7.48 -22.88
C LYS A 92 -5.48 -8.09 -21.73
N THR A 93 -4.44 -7.41 -21.31
CA THR A 93 -3.75 -7.65 -20.06
C THR A 93 -4.34 -6.74 -18.99
N ILE A 94 -4.84 -7.33 -17.92
CA ILE A 94 -5.40 -6.61 -16.77
C ILE A 94 -4.47 -6.82 -15.59
N ALA A 95 -3.96 -5.74 -15.02
CA ALA A 95 -3.17 -5.79 -13.79
C ALA A 95 -4.05 -5.51 -12.58
N LEU A 96 -3.81 -6.25 -11.49
CA LEU A 96 -4.38 -6.04 -10.17
C LEU A 96 -3.23 -5.61 -9.26
N ASN A 97 -3.23 -4.36 -8.80
CA ASN A 97 -2.15 -3.81 -7.98
C ASN A 97 -2.60 -3.60 -6.54
N ALA A 98 -1.77 -4.05 -5.62
CA ALA A 98 -1.91 -3.82 -4.19
C ALA A 98 -0.54 -3.58 -3.57
N HIS A 99 -0.49 -2.91 -2.40
CA HIS A 99 0.75 -2.64 -1.69
C HIS A 99 0.90 -3.44 -0.40
N GLY A 100 2.13 -3.85 -0.10
CA GLY A 100 2.44 -4.63 1.09
C GLY A 100 3.10 -3.83 2.22
N ASP A 101 3.61 -2.63 1.93
CA ASP A 101 4.15 -1.72 2.92
C ASP A 101 3.04 -1.08 3.76
N VAL A 102 3.39 -0.67 4.97
CA VAL A 102 2.45 -0.08 5.92
C VAL A 102 3.11 1.01 6.74
N VAL A 103 2.36 2.01 7.18
CA VAL A 103 2.84 2.92 8.21
C VAL A 103 3.01 2.17 9.53
N PRO A 104 4.01 2.54 10.37
CA PRO A 104 4.21 1.92 11.68
C PRO A 104 2.92 1.91 12.50
N PRO A 105 2.64 0.83 13.25
CA PRO A 105 1.37 0.69 13.97
C PRO A 105 1.16 1.74 15.07
N GLY A 106 2.22 2.35 15.60
CA GLY A 106 2.14 3.26 16.74
C GLY A 106 1.84 2.52 18.05
N GLU A 107 1.33 3.24 19.01
CA GLU A 107 1.03 2.73 20.36
C GLU A 107 -0.48 2.52 20.59
N GLY A 108 -0.84 1.84 21.68
CA GLY A 108 -2.24 1.70 22.13
C GLY A 108 -3.00 0.52 21.51
N TRP A 109 -2.34 -0.39 20.84
CA TRP A 109 -2.96 -1.62 20.35
C TRP A 109 -3.38 -2.55 21.49
N THR A 110 -4.58 -3.11 21.39
CA THR A 110 -5.09 -4.14 22.33
C THR A 110 -4.76 -5.56 21.89
N HIS A 111 -4.36 -5.73 20.64
CA HIS A 111 -3.89 -6.98 20.03
C HIS A 111 -2.51 -6.74 19.43
N ASP A 112 -1.72 -7.78 19.25
CA ASP A 112 -0.45 -7.67 18.53
C ASP A 112 -0.71 -7.21 17.08
N PRO A 113 -0.17 -6.06 16.63
CA PRO A 113 -0.38 -5.56 15.28
C PRO A 113 0.12 -6.50 14.17
N TYR A 114 0.99 -7.45 14.51
CA TYR A 114 1.48 -8.48 13.58
C TYR A 114 1.06 -9.90 13.97
N GLY A 115 0.17 -10.05 14.95
CA GLY A 115 -0.34 -11.34 15.41
C GLY A 115 -1.34 -11.98 14.45
N ALA A 116 -2.05 -11.17 13.66
CA ALA A 116 -3.17 -11.61 12.81
C ALA A 116 -4.18 -12.46 13.60
N GLU A 117 -4.48 -12.05 14.82
CA GLU A 117 -5.40 -12.74 15.71
C GLU A 117 -6.83 -12.62 15.20
N ILE A 118 -7.60 -13.71 15.30
CA ILE A 118 -9.02 -13.70 14.94
C ILE A 118 -9.85 -13.87 16.21
N VAL A 119 -10.65 -12.84 16.53
CA VAL A 119 -11.57 -12.82 17.67
C VAL A 119 -12.95 -12.44 17.17
N ASP A 120 -13.96 -13.26 17.49
CA ASP A 120 -15.35 -13.04 17.09
C ASP A 120 -15.54 -12.74 15.59
N GLY A 121 -14.82 -13.49 14.74
CA GLY A 121 -14.90 -13.36 13.28
C GLY A 121 -14.21 -12.13 12.69
N LYS A 122 -13.41 -11.41 13.49
CA LYS A 122 -12.64 -10.23 13.06
C LYS A 122 -11.14 -10.51 13.18
N MET A 123 -10.38 -10.24 12.13
CA MET A 123 -8.92 -10.31 12.16
C MET A 123 -8.34 -8.96 12.59
N TYR A 124 -7.51 -8.99 13.63
CA TYR A 124 -6.81 -7.81 14.15
C TYR A 124 -5.36 -7.80 13.67
N GLY A 125 -4.92 -6.68 13.14
CA GLY A 125 -3.54 -6.49 12.71
C GLY A 125 -3.34 -5.32 11.76
N ARG A 126 -2.10 -4.89 11.62
CA ARG A 126 -1.73 -3.86 10.65
C ARG A 126 -1.84 -4.45 9.22
N ALA A 127 -2.51 -3.74 8.31
CA ALA A 127 -2.80 -4.14 6.93
C ALA A 127 -3.80 -5.29 6.76
N THR A 128 -4.56 -5.66 7.80
CA THR A 128 -5.65 -6.64 7.65
C THR A 128 -6.81 -6.11 6.80
N ALA A 129 -6.93 -4.79 6.62
CA ALA A 129 -7.94 -4.14 5.80
C ALA A 129 -7.38 -3.49 4.53
N VAL A 130 -6.15 -2.92 4.59
CA VAL A 130 -5.46 -2.27 3.46
C VAL A 130 -3.94 -2.43 3.67
N SER A 131 -3.11 -2.99 2.75
CA SER A 131 -3.55 -3.60 1.51
C SER A 131 -3.10 -5.07 1.40
N LYS A 132 -2.61 -5.70 2.53
CA LYS A 132 -2.26 -7.12 2.52
C LYS A 132 -3.50 -8.01 2.31
N SER A 133 -4.69 -7.55 2.71
CA SER A 133 -5.96 -8.19 2.36
C SER A 133 -6.18 -8.27 0.86
N ASP A 134 -5.77 -7.23 0.12
CA ASP A 134 -5.92 -7.20 -1.33
C ASP A 134 -4.96 -8.16 -2.04
N PHE A 135 -3.79 -8.46 -1.43
CA PHE A 135 -2.95 -9.55 -1.91
C PHE A 135 -3.71 -10.88 -1.86
N ALA A 136 -4.42 -11.13 -0.76
CA ALA A 136 -5.24 -12.32 -0.60
C ALA A 136 -6.41 -12.31 -1.58
N SER A 137 -7.22 -11.26 -1.58
CA SER A 137 -8.42 -11.17 -2.41
C SER A 137 -8.10 -11.26 -3.90
N PHE A 138 -7.06 -10.58 -4.39
CA PHE A 138 -6.64 -10.67 -5.79
C PHE A 138 -6.11 -12.06 -6.15
N THR A 139 -5.33 -12.68 -5.27
CA THR A 139 -4.84 -14.04 -5.48
C THR A 139 -5.98 -15.02 -5.59
N PHE A 140 -6.95 -14.98 -4.65
CA PHE A 140 -8.07 -15.90 -4.62
C PHE A 140 -9.10 -15.61 -5.72
N ALA A 141 -9.29 -14.35 -6.12
CA ALA A 141 -10.10 -14.01 -7.28
C ALA A 141 -9.54 -14.60 -8.58
N VAL A 142 -8.22 -14.56 -8.79
CA VAL A 142 -7.59 -15.18 -9.96
C VAL A 142 -7.68 -16.71 -9.90
N ARG A 143 -7.48 -17.33 -8.73
CA ARG A 143 -7.66 -18.78 -8.54
C ARG A 143 -9.10 -19.22 -8.85
N ALA A 144 -10.11 -18.47 -8.36
CA ALA A 144 -11.51 -18.73 -8.66
C ALA A 144 -11.81 -18.58 -10.16
N LEU A 145 -11.28 -17.53 -10.80
CA LEU A 145 -11.42 -17.30 -12.22
C LEU A 145 -10.88 -18.48 -13.04
N GLU A 146 -9.70 -18.99 -12.69
CA GLU A 146 -9.07 -20.11 -13.37
C GLU A 146 -9.82 -21.44 -13.14
N ALA A 147 -10.29 -21.67 -11.92
CA ALA A 147 -11.01 -22.89 -11.57
C ALA A 147 -12.41 -22.98 -12.22
N VAL A 148 -13.12 -21.85 -12.27
CA VAL A 148 -14.53 -21.80 -12.66
C VAL A 148 -14.75 -21.31 -14.09
N ALA A 149 -14.15 -20.18 -14.45
CA ALA A 149 -14.40 -19.52 -15.73
C ALA A 149 -13.47 -19.97 -16.83
N GLN A 150 -12.28 -20.50 -16.49
CA GLN A 150 -11.26 -21.02 -17.43
C GLN A 150 -11.03 -20.08 -18.63
N PRO A 151 -10.53 -18.88 -18.40
CA PRO A 151 -10.35 -17.89 -19.46
C PRO A 151 -9.43 -18.44 -20.57
N THR A 152 -9.73 -18.12 -21.84
CA THR A 152 -9.03 -18.68 -23.02
C THR A 152 -8.23 -17.64 -23.80
N ARG A 153 -8.24 -16.37 -23.37
CA ARG A 153 -7.49 -15.27 -24.03
C ARG A 153 -7.21 -14.13 -23.08
N GLY A 154 -6.22 -13.32 -23.42
CA GLY A 154 -5.76 -12.22 -22.59
C GLY A 154 -4.86 -12.69 -21.45
N ALA A 155 -4.64 -11.85 -20.48
CA ALA A 155 -3.81 -12.14 -19.32
C ALA A 155 -4.31 -11.37 -18.08
N VAL A 156 -4.03 -11.92 -16.90
CA VAL A 156 -4.07 -11.19 -15.64
C VAL A 156 -2.66 -11.13 -15.08
N GLU A 157 -2.28 -9.98 -14.53
CA GLU A 157 -1.07 -9.80 -13.77
C GLU A 157 -1.41 -9.38 -12.34
N LEU A 158 -0.79 -10.01 -11.33
CA LEU A 158 -0.83 -9.53 -9.95
C LEU A 158 0.44 -8.72 -9.73
N HIS A 159 0.29 -7.46 -9.34
CA HIS A 159 1.39 -6.58 -8.98
C HIS A 159 1.34 -6.32 -7.48
N PHE A 160 2.26 -6.92 -6.74
CA PHE A 160 2.43 -6.70 -5.31
C PHE A 160 3.64 -5.83 -5.08
N THR A 161 3.39 -4.58 -4.72
CA THR A 161 4.39 -3.51 -4.66
C THR A 161 4.61 -3.02 -3.23
N TYR A 162 5.69 -2.28 -2.98
CA TYR A 162 6.08 -1.87 -1.64
C TYR A 162 6.64 -0.45 -1.67
N ASP A 163 5.77 0.55 -1.65
CA ASP A 163 6.14 1.96 -1.64
C ASP A 163 4.90 2.89 -1.70
N GLU A 164 3.70 2.38 -1.47
CA GLU A 164 2.50 3.21 -1.58
C GLU A 164 2.48 4.28 -0.49
N GLU A 165 2.85 3.92 0.72
CA GLU A 165 2.88 4.80 1.91
C GLU A 165 3.96 5.88 1.82
N PHE A 166 4.85 5.80 0.82
CA PHE A 166 5.96 6.73 0.62
C PHE A 166 5.92 7.47 -0.73
N GLY A 167 4.96 7.15 -1.61
CA GLY A 167 4.70 7.89 -2.84
C GLY A 167 4.60 7.10 -4.13
N GLY A 168 4.97 5.81 -4.14
CA GLY A 168 4.78 4.90 -5.27
C GLY A 168 5.83 4.97 -6.38
N GLU A 169 6.93 5.69 -6.18
CA GLU A 169 7.99 5.85 -7.19
C GLU A 169 8.82 4.60 -7.42
N LEU A 170 9.14 3.88 -6.33
CA LEU A 170 9.96 2.65 -6.37
C LEU A 170 9.13 1.37 -6.41
N GLY A 171 7.83 1.47 -6.22
CA GLY A 171 6.84 0.41 -6.41
C GLY A 171 6.31 0.39 -7.86
N PRO A 172 5.04 0.73 -8.07
CA PRO A 172 4.41 0.67 -9.37
C PRO A 172 5.06 1.60 -10.40
N GLY A 173 5.50 2.80 -9.98
CA GLY A 173 6.20 3.74 -10.85
C GLY A 173 7.47 3.15 -11.44
N TRP A 174 8.28 2.50 -10.61
CA TRP A 174 9.53 1.86 -11.04
C TRP A 174 9.28 0.70 -12.01
N LEU A 175 8.28 -0.15 -11.76
CA LEU A 175 7.92 -1.24 -12.66
C LEU A 175 7.56 -0.72 -14.06
N LEU A 176 6.77 0.35 -14.14
CA LEU A 176 6.39 0.98 -15.41
C LEU A 176 7.57 1.66 -16.11
N GLN A 177 8.39 2.41 -15.37
CA GLN A 177 9.56 3.10 -15.92
C GLN A 177 10.61 2.14 -16.48
N LYS A 178 10.79 0.99 -15.83
CA LYS A 178 11.71 -0.07 -16.30
C LYS A 178 11.11 -0.92 -17.44
N GLY A 179 9.85 -0.68 -17.82
CA GLY A 179 9.17 -1.46 -18.84
C GLY A 179 8.96 -2.93 -18.47
N LEU A 180 8.95 -3.24 -17.19
CA LEU A 180 8.75 -4.60 -16.66
C LEU A 180 7.31 -5.07 -16.82
N THR A 181 6.38 -4.14 -16.92
CA THR A 181 4.97 -4.40 -17.21
C THR A 181 4.37 -3.29 -18.08
N LYS A 182 3.34 -3.61 -18.85
CA LYS A 182 2.58 -2.68 -19.68
C LYS A 182 1.15 -3.21 -19.84
N PRO A 183 0.33 -3.21 -18.79
CA PRO A 183 -1.05 -3.66 -18.87
C PRO A 183 -1.92 -2.70 -19.68
N ASP A 184 -3.00 -3.22 -20.28
CA ASP A 184 -4.01 -2.40 -20.94
C ASP A 184 -4.94 -1.70 -19.96
N LEU A 185 -5.17 -2.34 -18.82
CA LEU A 185 -5.99 -1.85 -17.70
C LEU A 185 -5.33 -2.22 -16.39
N MET A 186 -5.50 -1.37 -15.37
CA MET A 186 -5.09 -1.66 -14.00
C MET A 186 -6.24 -1.39 -13.04
N ILE A 187 -6.43 -2.29 -12.10
CA ILE A 187 -7.27 -2.10 -10.91
C ILE A 187 -6.31 -1.97 -9.74
N ALA A 188 -6.26 -0.80 -9.14
CA ALA A 188 -5.52 -0.55 -7.91
C ALA A 188 -6.45 -0.77 -6.72
N ALA A 189 -5.94 -1.47 -5.71
CA ALA A 189 -6.66 -1.70 -4.46
C ALA A 189 -6.88 -0.38 -3.70
N GLY A 190 -7.99 -0.30 -2.97
CA GLY A 190 -8.33 0.82 -2.11
C GLY A 190 -9.31 0.38 -1.02
N PHE A 191 -9.70 1.29 -0.14
CA PHE A 191 -10.56 1.00 1.01
C PHE A 191 -12.05 1.32 0.78
N SER A 192 -12.45 1.59 -0.46
CA SER A 192 -13.84 1.86 -0.83
C SER A 192 -14.31 0.88 -1.89
N TYR A 193 -15.63 0.62 -1.93
CA TYR A 193 -16.28 -0.16 -2.99
C TYR A 193 -16.69 0.70 -4.18
N GLU A 194 -16.01 1.83 -4.38
CA GLU A 194 -16.30 2.81 -5.40
C GLU A 194 -15.11 3.00 -6.33
N VAL A 195 -15.37 3.43 -7.57
CA VAL A 195 -14.32 3.87 -8.47
C VAL A 195 -13.94 5.29 -8.09
N VAL A 196 -12.75 5.47 -7.50
CA VAL A 196 -12.24 6.78 -7.11
C VAL A 196 -11.81 7.54 -8.36
N THR A 197 -12.45 8.67 -8.63
CA THR A 197 -12.21 9.49 -9.83
C THR A 197 -11.38 10.74 -9.57
N ALA A 198 -11.11 11.06 -8.31
CA ALA A 198 -10.27 12.18 -7.90
C ALA A 198 -9.71 11.94 -6.49
N HIS A 199 -8.55 12.50 -6.20
CA HIS A 199 -7.93 12.49 -4.87
C HIS A 199 -7.19 13.79 -4.60
N ASN A 200 -6.87 14.04 -3.32
CA ASN A 200 -6.04 15.17 -2.91
C ASN A 200 -4.62 15.03 -3.42
N GLY A 201 -3.98 16.15 -3.74
CA GLY A 201 -2.52 16.21 -3.77
C GLY A 201 -1.97 16.09 -2.34
N CYS A 202 -0.77 15.54 -2.21
CA CYS A 202 -0.05 15.43 -0.95
C CYS A 202 1.30 16.14 -1.07
N LEU A 203 1.66 16.90 -0.02
CA LEU A 203 2.99 17.46 0.15
C LEU A 203 3.50 17.08 1.54
N GLN A 204 4.55 16.27 1.58
CA GLN A 204 5.27 15.97 2.80
C GLN A 204 6.46 16.90 2.94
N MET A 205 6.66 17.47 4.11
CA MET A 205 7.76 18.39 4.40
C MET A 205 8.45 18.01 5.70
N GLU A 206 9.77 18.06 5.68
CA GLU A 206 10.59 18.07 6.88
C GLU A 206 11.13 19.48 7.13
N VAL A 207 10.99 19.96 8.36
CA VAL A 207 11.48 21.28 8.76
C VAL A 207 12.51 21.10 9.86
N THR A 208 13.77 21.37 9.54
CA THR A 208 14.87 21.33 10.50
C THR A 208 15.18 22.71 11.02
N VAL A 209 15.15 22.90 12.34
CA VAL A 209 15.48 24.16 13.00
C VAL A 209 16.83 24.03 13.68
N HIS A 210 17.80 24.82 13.22
CA HIS A 210 19.15 24.82 13.77
C HIS A 210 19.27 25.80 14.94
N GLY A 211 19.83 25.31 16.04
CA GLY A 211 20.13 26.11 17.24
C GLY A 211 21.62 26.26 17.49
N LYS A 212 21.95 27.01 18.54
CA LYS A 212 23.29 27.14 19.07
C LYS A 212 23.25 26.97 20.58
N MET A 213 24.04 26.04 21.08
CA MET A 213 24.16 25.79 22.52
C MET A 213 24.76 26.99 23.24
N ALA A 214 24.25 27.31 24.41
CA ALA A 214 24.81 28.32 25.34
C ALA A 214 24.76 27.79 26.77
N HIS A 215 25.60 28.35 27.64
CA HIS A 215 25.50 28.07 29.06
C HIS A 215 24.22 28.69 29.65
N ALA A 216 23.55 27.98 30.55
CA ALA A 216 22.27 28.38 31.13
C ALA A 216 22.28 29.77 31.80
N ALA A 217 23.45 30.22 32.32
CA ALA A 217 23.58 31.54 32.92
C ALA A 217 23.70 32.70 31.88
N VAL A 218 23.94 32.36 30.60
CA VAL A 218 24.11 33.35 29.50
C VAL A 218 23.36 32.89 28.26
N PRO A 219 22.05 32.63 28.33
CA PRO A 219 21.28 32.03 27.24
C PRO A 219 21.25 32.92 25.99
N HIS A 220 21.42 34.22 26.14
CA HIS A 220 21.45 35.18 25.02
C HIS A 220 22.65 35.01 24.06
N THR A 221 23.62 34.17 24.42
CA THR A 221 24.78 33.84 23.56
C THR A 221 24.49 32.64 22.65
N GLY A 222 23.37 31.99 22.84
CA GLY A 222 22.90 30.86 22.05
C GLY A 222 21.75 31.20 21.12
N VAL A 223 21.21 30.17 20.48
CA VAL A 223 19.99 30.20 19.66
C VAL A 223 19.11 29.04 20.08
N ASP A 224 17.93 29.32 20.59
CA ASP A 224 16.96 28.31 21.00
C ASP A 224 16.20 27.78 19.79
N ALA A 225 16.56 26.56 19.35
CA ALA A 225 15.92 25.90 18.21
C ALA A 225 14.44 25.57 18.48
N LEU A 226 14.09 25.22 19.74
CA LEU A 226 12.70 24.89 20.08
C LEU A 226 11.82 26.15 20.02
N GLN A 227 12.30 27.30 20.48
CA GLN A 227 11.62 28.57 20.32
C GLN A 227 11.39 28.90 18.84
N GLY A 228 12.42 28.68 18.01
CA GLY A 228 12.31 28.83 16.54
C GLY A 228 11.26 27.91 15.95
N ALA A 229 11.24 26.63 16.35
CA ALA A 229 10.26 25.66 15.90
C ALA A 229 8.82 26.07 16.29
N VAL A 230 8.61 26.56 17.52
CA VAL A 230 7.29 27.05 17.98
C VAL A 230 6.80 28.22 17.13
N HIS A 231 7.69 29.16 16.74
CA HIS A 231 7.29 30.25 15.83
C HIS A 231 6.86 29.73 14.47
N ILE A 232 7.59 28.76 13.89
CA ILE A 232 7.23 28.14 12.61
C ILE A 232 5.90 27.40 12.73
N LEU A 233 5.70 26.61 13.78
CA LEU A 233 4.46 25.87 14.01
C LEU A 233 3.24 26.81 14.12
N ASN A 234 3.38 27.92 14.87
CA ASN A 234 2.31 28.91 14.96
C ASN A 234 1.95 29.53 13.60
N ALA A 235 2.94 29.81 12.76
CA ALA A 235 2.71 30.33 11.42
C ALA A 235 2.01 29.30 10.52
N LEU A 236 2.41 28.02 10.59
CA LEU A 236 1.79 26.93 9.85
C LEU A 236 0.33 26.71 10.28
N TYR A 237 0.03 26.74 11.57
CA TYR A 237 -1.35 26.61 12.06
C TYR A 237 -2.21 27.80 11.66
N ALA A 238 -1.67 29.01 11.69
CA ALA A 238 -2.39 30.20 11.21
C ALA A 238 -2.70 30.09 9.70
N GLN A 239 -1.76 29.57 8.91
CA GLN A 239 -1.97 29.28 7.49
C GLN A 239 -3.05 28.23 7.28
N ASN A 240 -3.04 27.14 8.08
CA ASN A 240 -4.04 26.08 8.04
C ASN A 240 -5.47 26.61 8.29
N ASP A 241 -5.63 27.56 9.21
CA ASP A 241 -6.92 28.22 9.43
C ASP A 241 -7.40 29.01 8.21
N GLY A 242 -6.45 29.56 7.46
CA GLY A 242 -6.73 30.23 6.20
C GLY A 242 -7.30 29.30 5.12
N TYR A 243 -6.86 28.05 5.10
CA TYR A 243 -7.30 27.03 4.13
C TYR A 243 -8.78 26.69 4.22
N LYS A 244 -9.41 26.82 5.37
CA LYS A 244 -10.86 26.64 5.57
C LYS A 244 -11.73 27.53 4.67
N LYS A 245 -11.14 28.60 4.12
CA LYS A 245 -11.79 29.54 3.20
C LYS A 245 -11.66 29.14 1.72
N VAL A 246 -10.83 28.13 1.44
CA VAL A 246 -10.57 27.62 0.08
C VAL A 246 -11.42 26.38 -0.14
N THR A 247 -12.50 26.48 -0.88
CA THR A 247 -13.43 25.38 -1.14
C THR A 247 -13.08 24.65 -2.43
N SER A 248 -13.09 23.32 -2.39
CA SER A 248 -13.01 22.48 -3.59
C SER A 248 -14.37 22.43 -4.31
N LYS A 249 -14.33 22.19 -5.62
CA LYS A 249 -15.51 21.89 -6.44
C LYS A 249 -15.76 20.37 -6.57
N ILE A 250 -14.89 19.56 -5.99
CA ILE A 250 -14.96 18.09 -6.09
C ILE A 250 -15.65 17.58 -4.84
N GLU A 251 -16.69 16.78 -5.03
CA GLU A 251 -17.41 16.14 -3.94
C GLU A 251 -16.46 15.24 -3.14
N GLY A 252 -16.57 15.25 -1.81
CA GLY A 252 -15.69 14.53 -0.90
C GLY A 252 -14.36 15.24 -0.57
N ILE A 253 -13.94 16.22 -1.39
CA ILE A 253 -12.75 17.05 -1.14
C ILE A 253 -13.21 18.43 -0.69
N GLN A 254 -13.04 18.76 0.59
CA GLN A 254 -13.57 20.00 1.15
C GLN A 254 -12.64 21.19 0.92
N HIS A 255 -11.48 21.19 1.53
CA HIS A 255 -10.47 22.25 1.48
C HIS A 255 -9.07 21.66 1.74
N PRO A 256 -7.98 22.37 1.37
CA PRO A 256 -6.64 21.99 1.79
C PRO A 256 -6.52 22.01 3.32
N TYR A 257 -5.67 21.18 3.86
CA TYR A 257 -5.33 21.20 5.29
C TYR A 257 -3.87 20.83 5.49
N LEU A 258 -3.31 21.27 6.61
CA LEU A 258 -1.97 20.96 7.04
C LEU A 258 -2.05 20.25 8.39
N ASN A 259 -1.30 19.18 8.50
CA ASN A 259 -1.16 18.43 9.74
C ASN A 259 0.31 18.33 10.12
N VAL A 260 0.64 18.51 11.39
CA VAL A 260 1.96 18.24 11.95
C VAL A 260 1.92 16.83 12.52
N GLY A 261 2.44 15.90 11.78
CA GLY A 261 2.37 14.47 12.14
C GLY A 261 3.44 14.03 13.12
N ARG A 262 4.58 14.75 13.18
CA ARG A 262 5.72 14.39 14.03
C ARG A 262 6.53 15.62 14.41
N ILE A 263 7.05 15.63 15.63
CA ILE A 263 8.02 16.61 16.18
C ILE A 263 9.20 15.86 16.79
#